data_f54526913fbff5c5dfb2ad67f0006f78
#
_entry.id   f54526913fbff5c5dfb2ad67f0006f78
#
_cell.length_a   1.000
_cell.length_b   1.000
_cell.length_c   1.000
_cell.angle_alpha   90.00
_cell.angle_beta   90.00
_cell.angle_gamma   90.00
#
_symmetry.space_group_name_H-M   'P 1'
#
loop_
_entity.id
_entity.type
_entity.pdbx_description
1 polymer ?
#
loop_
_entity_poly.entity_id
_entity_poly.type
_entity_poly.pdbx_seq_one_letter_code
_entity_poly.pdbx_strand_id
1 'polypeptide(L)'
;KVISYTKQTMVAYMSEEDLNRLCTYVTEYCTGDTLQKISPVKVDSQLKSIDIMHFGWNIGKAFGRKRIHTATFIKNVFAHTLRDLEISTIERKMSHRETTCKISLQTIYIN
;
A
#
# COMPACT_ATOMS: atom_id res chain seq x y z
N LYS A 1 -14.81 2.71 -2.54
CA LYS A 1 -14.12 2.02 -3.63
C LYS A 1 -12.71 1.60 -3.30
N VAL A 2 -11.96 2.48 -2.65
CA VAL A 2 -10.58 2.12 -2.29
C VAL A 2 -10.54 1.04 -1.23
N ILE A 3 -11.51 1.02 -0.32
CA ILE A 3 -11.59 -0.04 0.69
C ILE A 3 -11.96 -1.38 0.04
N SER A 4 -12.88 -1.36 -0.92
CA SER A 4 -13.19 -2.58 -1.68
C SER A 4 -11.95 -3.09 -2.41
N TYR A 5 -11.22 -2.18 -3.05
CA TYR A 5 -9.97 -2.53 -3.72
C TYR A 5 -8.98 -3.17 -2.74
N THR A 6 -8.81 -2.53 -1.57
CA THR A 6 -7.88 -3.02 -0.55
C THR A 6 -8.25 -4.43 -0.10
N LYS A 7 -9.52 -4.66 0.20
CA LYS A 7 -9.98 -5.97 0.66
C LYS A 7 -9.82 -7.03 -0.42
N GLN A 8 -10.26 -6.74 -1.64
CA GLN A 8 -10.16 -7.70 -2.73
C GLN A 8 -8.71 -8.05 -3.06
N THR A 9 -7.83 -7.05 -3.00
CA THR A 9 -6.43 -7.24 -3.36
C THR A 9 -5.67 -8.03 -2.30
N MET A 10 -5.96 -7.78 -1.02
CA MET A 10 -5.14 -8.25 0.08
C MET A 10 -5.69 -9.46 0.83
N VAL A 11 -6.97 -9.80 0.65
CA VAL A 11 -7.62 -10.81 1.49
C VAL A 11 -6.90 -12.16 1.47
N ALA A 12 -6.31 -12.53 0.34
CA ALA A 12 -5.62 -13.81 0.20
C ALA A 12 -4.24 -13.83 0.87
N TYR A 13 -3.72 -12.69 1.30
CA TYR A 13 -2.34 -12.55 1.75
C TYR A 13 -2.20 -12.06 3.18
N MET A 14 -3.30 -11.85 3.90
CA MET A 14 -3.28 -11.27 5.24
C MET A 14 -4.29 -11.95 6.14
N SER A 15 -4.04 -11.90 7.43
CA SER A 15 -5.06 -12.28 8.41
C SER A 15 -6.19 -11.25 8.39
N GLU A 16 -7.37 -11.66 8.86
CA GLU A 16 -8.51 -10.75 8.93
C GLU A 16 -8.20 -9.56 9.83
N GLU A 17 -7.53 -9.81 10.94
CA GLU A 17 -7.16 -8.75 11.89
C GLU A 17 -6.26 -7.71 11.24
N ASP A 18 -5.20 -8.17 10.54
CA ASP A 18 -4.29 -7.26 9.86
C ASP A 18 -4.98 -6.53 8.72
N LEU A 19 -5.86 -7.21 8.00
CA LEU A 19 -6.60 -6.59 6.91
C LEU A 19 -7.52 -5.47 7.42
N ASN A 20 -8.19 -5.70 8.54
CA ASN A 20 -9.04 -4.67 9.14
C ASN A 20 -8.21 -3.45 9.55
N ARG A 21 -7.05 -3.69 10.12
CA ARG A 21 -6.14 -2.61 10.52
C ARG A 21 -5.64 -1.85 9.29
N LEU A 22 -5.30 -2.57 8.24
CA LEU A 22 -4.87 -1.94 6.99
C LEU A 22 -5.97 -1.03 6.43
N CYS A 23 -7.21 -1.50 6.43
CA CYS A 23 -8.33 -0.70 5.93
C CYS A 23 -8.49 0.59 6.72
N THR A 24 -8.28 0.53 8.05
CA THR A 24 -8.31 1.73 8.88
C THR A 24 -7.21 2.71 8.46
N TYR A 25 -5.99 2.23 8.28
CA TYR A 25 -4.87 3.08 7.87
C TYR A 25 -5.11 3.69 6.49
N VAL A 26 -5.62 2.90 5.56
CA VAL A 26 -5.92 3.40 4.21
C VAL A 26 -6.98 4.50 4.27
N THR A 27 -8.03 4.29 5.07
CA THR A 27 -9.08 5.30 5.22
C THR A 27 -8.50 6.60 5.77
N GLU A 28 -7.69 6.53 6.81
CA GLU A 28 -7.08 7.72 7.41
C GLU A 28 -6.16 8.42 6.41
N TYR A 29 -5.36 7.65 5.68
CA TYR A 29 -4.49 8.22 4.67
C TYR A 29 -5.28 8.95 3.58
N CYS A 30 -6.37 8.35 3.13
CA CYS A 30 -7.18 8.91 2.05
C CYS A 30 -7.93 10.17 2.49
N THR A 31 -8.30 10.28 3.77
CA THR A 31 -8.97 11.47 4.29
C THR A 31 -7.99 12.57 4.67
N GLY A 32 -6.70 12.31 4.57
CA GLY A 32 -5.68 13.30 4.88
C GLY A 32 -5.31 13.38 6.34
N ASP A 33 -5.80 12.47 7.16
CA ASP A 33 -5.47 12.44 8.58
C ASP A 33 -4.01 12.05 8.79
N THR A 34 -3.39 12.62 9.82
CA THR A 34 -2.05 12.25 10.21
C THR A 34 -2.11 10.94 10.99
N LEU A 35 -1.37 9.94 10.52
CA LEU A 35 -1.30 8.66 11.21
C LEU A 35 -0.38 8.77 12.42
N GLN A 36 -0.97 8.80 13.61
CA GLN A 36 -0.22 9.00 14.85
C GLN A 36 0.58 7.78 15.25
N LYS A 37 -0.03 6.62 15.12
CA LYS A 37 0.56 5.40 15.63
C LYS A 37 0.24 4.27 14.67
N ILE A 38 1.27 3.72 14.05
CA ILE A 38 1.10 2.63 13.09
C ILE A 38 1.75 1.38 13.65
N SER A 39 0.92 0.33 13.83
CA SER A 39 1.44 -1.02 14.03
C SER A 39 1.53 -1.66 12.66
N PRO A 40 2.73 -1.99 12.19
CA PRO A 40 2.87 -2.56 10.85
C PRO A 40 2.03 -3.83 10.68
N VAL A 41 1.49 -3.99 9.47
CA VAL A 41 0.75 -5.20 9.13
C VAL A 41 1.69 -6.22 8.51
N LYS A 42 1.34 -7.49 8.62
CA LYS A 42 2.11 -8.59 8.03
C LYS A 42 1.37 -9.13 6.82
N VAL A 43 2.12 -9.43 5.77
CA VAL A 43 1.55 -10.03 4.57
C VAL A 43 2.28 -11.34 4.30
N ASP A 44 1.60 -12.23 3.56
CA ASP A 44 2.19 -13.51 3.16
C ASP A 44 3.45 -13.26 2.33
N SER A 45 4.43 -14.17 2.43
CA SER A 45 5.70 -14.03 1.74
C SER A 45 5.59 -14.09 0.21
N GLN A 46 4.44 -14.48 -0.32
CA GLN A 46 4.18 -14.41 -1.75
C GLN A 46 4.16 -12.98 -2.26
N LEU A 47 3.78 -12.02 -1.40
CA LEU A 47 3.82 -10.61 -1.77
C LEU A 47 5.23 -10.08 -1.58
N LYS A 48 5.78 -9.51 -2.64
CA LYS A 48 7.11 -8.93 -2.63
C LYS A 48 7.01 -7.41 -2.51
N SER A 49 8.14 -6.77 -2.33
CA SER A 49 8.15 -5.31 -2.17
C SER A 49 7.51 -4.61 -3.38
N ILE A 50 7.71 -5.12 -4.59
CA ILE A 50 7.12 -4.50 -5.78
C ILE A 50 5.59 -4.57 -5.74
N ASP A 51 5.02 -5.64 -5.20
CA ASP A 51 3.57 -5.75 -5.06
C ASP A 51 3.03 -4.68 -4.13
N ILE A 52 3.71 -4.47 -3.01
CA ILE A 52 3.30 -3.44 -2.05
C ILE A 52 3.47 -2.05 -2.65
N MET A 53 4.54 -1.84 -3.41
CA MET A 53 4.75 -0.56 -4.09
C MET A 53 3.62 -0.26 -5.08
N HIS A 54 3.20 -1.26 -5.87
CA HIS A 54 2.08 -1.09 -6.80
C HIS A 54 0.78 -0.81 -6.06
N PHE A 55 0.54 -1.51 -4.96
CA PHE A 55 -0.64 -1.25 -4.13
C PHE A 55 -0.65 0.21 -3.67
N GLY A 56 0.47 0.68 -3.13
CA GLY A 56 0.59 2.06 -2.69
C GLY A 56 0.39 3.05 -3.82
N TRP A 57 1.02 2.80 -4.96
CA TRP A 57 0.90 3.67 -6.13
C TRP A 57 -0.56 3.81 -6.56
N ASN A 58 -1.28 2.68 -6.64
CA ASN A 58 -2.67 2.69 -7.07
C ASN A 58 -3.54 3.56 -6.16
N ILE A 59 -3.36 3.42 -4.85
CA ILE A 59 -4.12 4.21 -3.87
C ILE A 59 -3.70 5.68 -3.92
N GLY A 60 -2.41 5.96 -3.91
CA GLY A 60 -1.91 7.32 -3.91
C GLY A 60 -2.34 8.10 -5.14
N LYS A 61 -2.29 7.45 -6.30
CA LYS A 61 -2.72 8.06 -7.55
C LYS A 61 -4.21 8.36 -7.54
N ALA A 62 -5.00 7.44 -6.98
CA ALA A 62 -6.46 7.62 -6.94
C ALA A 62 -6.86 8.86 -6.14
N PHE A 63 -6.07 9.23 -5.12
CA PHE A 63 -6.36 10.39 -4.27
C PHE A 63 -5.46 11.58 -4.55
N GLY A 64 -4.66 11.52 -5.63
CA GLY A 64 -3.80 12.64 -6.00
C GLY A 64 -2.72 12.96 -4.98
N ARG A 65 -2.26 11.97 -4.23
CA ARG A 65 -1.23 12.16 -3.21
C ARG A 65 0.15 12.23 -3.85
N LYS A 66 1.05 12.99 -3.23
CA LYS A 66 2.43 13.07 -3.69
C LYS A 66 3.12 11.72 -3.49
N ARG A 67 3.98 11.37 -4.44
CA ARG A 67 4.70 10.08 -4.38
C ARG A 67 5.44 9.90 -3.07
N ILE A 68 6.10 10.95 -2.58
CA ILE A 68 6.87 10.83 -1.33
C ILE A 68 5.97 10.51 -0.13
N HIS A 69 4.77 11.10 -0.09
CA HIS A 69 3.82 10.82 0.99
C HIS A 69 3.31 9.39 0.92
N THR A 70 3.05 8.90 -0.29
CA THR A 70 2.62 7.52 -0.49
C THR A 70 3.73 6.53 -0.11
N ALA A 71 4.97 6.82 -0.52
CA ALA A 71 6.11 5.97 -0.17
C ALA A 71 6.30 5.89 1.33
N THR A 72 6.17 7.03 2.02
CA THR A 72 6.28 7.08 3.48
C THR A 72 5.17 6.26 4.13
N PHE A 73 3.95 6.40 3.63
CA PHE A 73 2.80 5.66 4.15
C PHE A 73 3.02 4.16 4.07
N ILE A 74 3.37 3.64 2.87
CA ILE A 74 3.53 2.19 2.73
C ILE A 74 4.77 1.67 3.46
N LYS A 75 5.83 2.46 3.56
CA LYS A 75 7.02 2.06 4.32
C LYS A 75 6.66 1.84 5.79
N ASN A 76 5.83 2.70 6.35
CA ASN A 76 5.43 2.60 7.75
C ASN A 76 4.44 1.47 7.98
N VAL A 77 3.43 1.33 7.10
CA VAL A 77 2.38 0.33 7.27
C VAL A 77 2.90 -1.08 6.98
N PHE A 78 3.75 -1.22 5.97
CA PHE A 78 4.32 -2.51 5.56
C PHE A 78 5.79 -2.59 5.93
N ALA A 79 6.13 -2.15 7.13
CA ALA A 79 7.52 -2.04 7.55
C ALA A 79 8.27 -3.37 7.49
N HIS A 80 7.57 -4.47 7.71
CA HIS A 80 8.23 -5.79 7.63
C HIS A 80 8.65 -6.14 6.21
N THR A 81 7.76 -5.92 5.25
CA THR A 81 8.02 -6.24 3.84
C THR A 81 9.03 -5.28 3.22
N LEU A 82 8.98 -4.00 3.60
CA LEU A 82 9.81 -2.95 3.00
C LEU A 82 10.99 -2.55 3.87
N ARG A 83 11.35 -3.37 4.85
CA ARG A 83 12.36 -3.00 5.85
C ARG A 83 13.73 -2.66 5.25
N ASP A 84 14.10 -3.30 4.15
CA ASP A 84 15.42 -3.13 3.56
C ASP A 84 15.46 -2.03 2.49
N LEU A 85 14.35 -1.30 2.30
CA LEU A 85 14.24 -0.28 1.27
C LEU A 85 14.11 1.11 1.90
N GLU A 86 14.89 2.04 1.36
CA GLU A 86 14.77 3.45 1.75
C GLU A 86 13.51 4.06 1.11
N ILE A 87 12.95 5.07 1.77
CA ILE A 87 11.76 5.76 1.25
C ILE A 87 12.02 6.31 -0.15
N SER A 88 13.21 6.87 -0.39
CA SER A 88 13.55 7.42 -1.71
C SER A 88 13.56 6.33 -2.78
N THR A 89 14.02 5.13 -2.45
CA THR A 89 14.00 4.00 -3.39
C THR A 89 12.57 3.56 -3.69
N ILE A 90 11.74 3.50 -2.67
CA ILE A 90 10.33 3.14 -2.82
C ILE A 90 9.65 4.17 -3.72
N GLU A 91 9.85 5.46 -3.44
CA GLU A 91 9.27 6.53 -4.24
C GLU A 91 9.65 6.40 -5.71
N ARG A 92 10.92 6.14 -5.99
CA ARG A 92 11.42 6.05 -7.36
C ARG A 92 10.86 4.85 -8.11
N LYS A 93 10.70 3.71 -7.42
CA LYS A 93 10.35 2.44 -8.07
C LYS A 93 8.89 2.08 -8.04
N MET A 94 8.07 2.78 -7.27
CA MET A 94 6.70 2.33 -7.00
C MET A 94 5.80 2.30 -8.23
N SER A 95 6.16 2.97 -9.31
CA SER A 95 5.38 2.92 -10.55
C SER A 95 6.06 2.13 -11.66
N HIS A 96 7.12 1.38 -11.36
CA HIS A 96 7.78 0.54 -12.34
C HIS A 96 6.92 -0.66 -12.68
N ARG A 97 6.77 -0.95 -13.96
CA ARG A 97 6.02 -2.11 -14.41
C ARG A 97 6.82 -3.38 -14.20
N GLU A 98 6.10 -4.42 -13.76
CA GLU A 98 6.70 -5.73 -13.53
C GLU A 98 5.75 -6.78 -14.08
N THR A 99 6.27 -7.72 -14.87
CA THR A 99 5.44 -8.74 -15.46
C THR A 99 5.12 -9.91 -14.53
N THR A 100 5.91 -10.06 -13.47
CA THR A 100 5.77 -11.21 -12.56
C THR A 100 5.13 -10.84 -11.22
N CYS A 101 4.58 -9.64 -11.09
CA CYS A 101 3.99 -9.19 -9.84
C CYS A 101 2.60 -9.81 -9.61
N LYS A 102 2.21 -9.89 -8.33
CA LYS A 102 0.86 -10.32 -7.93
C LYS A 102 -0.12 -9.17 -7.98
N ILE A 103 0.35 -7.96 -7.68
CA ILE A 103 -0.46 -6.75 -7.69
C ILE A 103 0.03 -5.87 -8.82
N SER A 104 -0.83 -5.61 -9.80
CA SER A 104 -0.45 -4.80 -10.94
C SER A 104 -0.80 -3.33 -10.72
N LEU A 105 -0.13 -2.48 -11.50
CA LEU A 105 -0.49 -1.05 -11.54
C LEU A 105 -1.85 -0.95 -12.22
N GLN A 106 -2.76 -0.19 -11.61
CA GLN A 106 -4.09 0.01 -12.18
C GLN A 106 -4.68 1.32 -11.67
N THR A 107 -5.74 1.76 -12.32
CA THR A 107 -6.45 2.97 -11.93
C THR A 107 -7.68 2.57 -11.10
N ILE A 108 -7.81 3.20 -9.92
CA ILE A 108 -8.99 3.03 -9.08
C ILE A 108 -9.86 4.24 -9.30
N TYR A 109 -11.08 4.02 -9.78
CA TYR A 109 -12.03 5.11 -10.03
C TYR A 109 -12.81 5.41 -8.76
N ILE A 110 -12.77 6.67 -8.34
CA ILE A 110 -13.44 7.15 -7.14
C ILE A 110 -14.59 8.04 -7.56
N ASN A 111 -15.81 7.61 -7.29
CA ASN A 111 -16.98 8.43 -7.57
C ASN A 111 -17.96 8.31 -6.44
#